data_6d80cc88e2c21de06ef117a0862b8764
#
_entry.id   6d80cc88e2c21de06ef117a0862b8764
#
_cell.length_a   1.000
_cell.length_b   1.000
_cell.length_c   1.000
_cell.angle_alpha   90.00
_cell.angle_beta   90.00
_cell.angle_gamma   90.00
#
_symmetry.space_group_name_H-M   'P 1'
#
loop_
_entity.id
_entity.type
_entity.pdbx_description
1 polymer ?
#
loop_
_entity_poly.entity_id
_entity_poly.type
_entity_poly.pdbx_seq_one_letter_code
_entity_poly.pdbx_strand_id
1 'polypeptide(L)'
;VTWTATDSSGNSASATQTITVVDTTAPVVENLDSLTFEATTQNDNLIEIPLINASDNTEIISITNDAPILFEFGTTIINWSIVDISGNQYVVEQQIDVVDTTSPTIIAPSNVEVEATSMENNLVEFEFAEASDQVEISTITNDAPTVFPLGETIVTWTATDSSGNSASATQ
;
A
#
# COMPACT_ATOMS: atom_id res chain seq x y z
N VAL A 1 40.69 36.00 -7.91
CA VAL A 1 41.36 36.99 -7.08
C VAL A 1 42.61 37.44 -7.82
N THR A 2 42.85 38.76 -7.89
CA THR A 2 44.09 39.33 -8.45
C THR A 2 44.93 39.86 -7.30
N TRP A 3 46.15 39.41 -7.22
CA TRP A 3 47.16 39.86 -6.27
C TRP A 3 48.06 40.87 -6.97
N THR A 4 48.27 42.04 -6.39
CA THR A 4 49.14 43.08 -6.94
C THR A 4 50.16 43.45 -5.91
N ALA A 5 51.43 43.43 -6.30
CA ALA A 5 52.51 43.94 -5.52
C ALA A 5 53.09 45.25 -6.20
N THR A 6 53.31 46.28 -5.40
CA THR A 6 53.83 47.54 -5.88
C THR A 6 55.11 47.90 -5.09
N ASP A 7 56.19 48.23 -5.77
CA ASP A 7 57.44 48.65 -5.15
C ASP A 7 57.39 50.13 -4.68
N SER A 8 58.39 50.55 -3.97
CA SER A 8 58.50 51.93 -3.48
C SER A 8 58.66 52.98 -4.58
N SER A 9 58.99 52.59 -5.79
CA SER A 9 59.09 53.42 -6.99
C SER A 9 57.78 53.47 -7.82
N GLY A 10 56.73 52.75 -7.39
CA GLY A 10 55.41 52.71 -8.04
C GLY A 10 55.31 51.65 -9.14
N ASN A 11 56.30 50.77 -9.34
CA ASN A 11 56.21 49.69 -10.31
C ASN A 11 55.34 48.55 -9.71
N SER A 12 54.38 47.98 -10.49
CA SER A 12 53.49 46.98 -10.06
C SER A 12 53.55 45.70 -10.91
N ALA A 13 53.40 44.56 -10.26
CA ALA A 13 53.23 43.27 -10.89
C ALA A 13 51.96 42.60 -10.33
N SER A 14 51.25 41.95 -11.18
CA SER A 14 49.99 41.23 -10.78
C SER A 14 50.02 39.76 -11.16
N ALA A 15 49.44 38.94 -10.29
CA ALA A 15 49.18 37.52 -10.53
C ALA A 15 47.71 37.20 -10.22
N THR A 16 47.14 36.28 -10.94
CA THR A 16 45.76 35.85 -10.73
C THR A 16 45.70 34.48 -10.05
N GLN A 17 44.77 34.35 -9.12
CA GLN A 17 44.40 33.09 -8.48
C GLN A 17 42.92 32.82 -8.76
N THR A 18 42.59 31.66 -9.28
CA THR A 18 41.22 31.20 -9.39
C THR A 18 40.83 30.46 -8.11
N ILE A 19 39.70 30.83 -7.55
CA ILE A 19 39.08 30.13 -6.42
C ILE A 19 37.74 29.58 -6.97
N THR A 20 37.60 28.30 -6.92
CA THR A 20 36.35 27.61 -7.32
C THR A 20 35.69 27.05 -6.08
N VAL A 21 34.44 27.40 -5.88
CA VAL A 21 33.58 26.80 -4.85
C VAL A 21 32.67 25.78 -5.56
N VAL A 22 32.74 24.57 -5.12
CA VAL A 22 31.94 23.46 -5.71
C VAL A 22 31.10 22.83 -4.62
N ASP A 23 29.98 22.33 -5.02
CA ASP A 23 29.16 21.47 -4.21
C ASP A 23 29.30 20.02 -4.70
N THR A 24 29.62 19.13 -3.79
CA THR A 24 29.77 17.68 -4.03
C THR A 24 28.97 16.85 -3.03
N THR A 25 28.10 17.51 -2.27
CA THR A 25 27.24 16.90 -1.27
C THR A 25 25.93 16.47 -1.96
N ALA A 26 25.54 15.23 -1.76
CA ALA A 26 24.25 14.78 -2.25
C ALA A 26 23.11 15.16 -1.28
N PRO A 27 21.89 15.38 -1.78
CA PRO A 27 20.71 15.57 -0.94
C PRO A 27 20.49 14.43 0.06
N VAL A 28 19.76 14.72 1.13
CA VAL A 28 19.39 13.75 2.16
C VAL A 28 17.88 13.73 2.38
N VAL A 29 17.35 12.57 2.72
CA VAL A 29 15.96 12.37 3.13
C VAL A 29 15.98 11.90 4.58
N GLU A 30 15.19 12.56 5.43
CA GLU A 30 15.04 12.16 6.83
C GLU A 30 13.74 11.37 7.02
N ASN A 31 13.82 10.22 7.72
CA ASN A 31 12.66 9.40 8.14
C ASN A 31 11.69 9.06 7.00
N LEU A 32 12.14 8.26 6.05
CA LEU A 32 11.29 7.70 5.00
C LEU A 32 10.64 6.40 5.51
N ASP A 33 9.43 6.51 6.05
CA ASP A 33 8.66 5.38 6.56
C ASP A 33 7.98 4.60 5.41
N SER A 34 7.66 3.33 5.68
CA SER A 34 6.77 2.56 4.83
C SER A 34 5.35 3.14 4.85
N LEU A 35 4.62 2.99 3.74
CA LEU A 35 3.23 3.41 3.63
C LEU A 35 2.35 2.18 3.47
N THR A 36 1.19 2.18 4.14
CA THR A 36 0.20 1.11 4.05
C THR A 36 -1.12 1.71 3.57
N PHE A 37 -1.72 1.06 2.56
CA PHE A 37 -3.00 1.45 1.96
C PHE A 37 -3.94 0.25 1.96
N GLU A 38 -5.24 0.53 2.14
CA GLU A 38 -6.29 -0.46 1.98
C GLU A 38 -6.51 -0.78 0.51
N ALA A 39 -6.59 -2.07 0.16
CA ALA A 39 -6.88 -2.51 -1.18
C ALA A 39 -8.33 -2.18 -1.57
N THR A 40 -8.52 -1.72 -2.79
CA THR A 40 -9.84 -1.51 -3.40
C THR A 40 -10.15 -2.56 -4.45
N THR A 41 -9.15 -3.27 -4.89
CA THR A 41 -9.22 -4.41 -5.82
C THR A 41 -8.02 -5.32 -5.59
N GLN A 42 -8.07 -6.54 -6.11
CA GLN A 42 -6.96 -7.49 -6.02
C GLN A 42 -5.71 -7.05 -6.82
N ASN A 43 -5.87 -6.39 -7.98
CA ASN A 43 -4.76 -6.18 -8.92
C ASN A 43 -4.51 -4.74 -9.36
N ASP A 44 -5.47 -3.83 -9.18
CA ASP A 44 -5.44 -2.51 -9.82
C ASP A 44 -5.76 -1.40 -8.81
N ASN A 45 -4.89 -1.21 -7.81
CA ASN A 45 -5.09 -0.18 -6.80
C ASN A 45 -4.45 1.14 -7.22
N LEU A 46 -5.26 2.18 -7.42
CA LEU A 46 -4.78 3.52 -7.69
C LEU A 46 -4.41 4.19 -6.36
N ILE A 47 -3.11 4.38 -6.15
CA ILE A 47 -2.57 4.96 -4.92
C ILE A 47 -1.82 6.25 -5.25
N GLU A 48 -2.17 7.33 -4.56
CA GLU A 48 -1.42 8.58 -4.63
C GLU A 48 -0.31 8.57 -3.57
N ILE A 49 0.94 8.48 -4.03
CA ILE A 49 2.12 8.49 -3.15
C ILE A 49 2.43 9.93 -2.76
N PRO A 50 2.46 10.27 -1.46
CA PRO A 50 2.84 11.59 -1.00
C PRO A 50 4.27 11.94 -1.40
N LEU A 51 4.50 13.21 -1.78
CA LEU A 51 5.84 13.70 -2.05
C LEU A 51 6.67 13.68 -0.77
N ILE A 52 7.90 13.18 -0.86
CA ILE A 52 8.84 13.15 0.26
C ILE A 52 9.51 14.50 0.47
N ASN A 53 9.98 14.73 1.70
CA ASN A 53 10.80 15.88 2.03
C ASN A 53 12.29 15.51 1.93
N ALA A 54 13.05 16.35 1.25
CA ALA A 54 14.49 16.23 1.15
C ALA A 54 15.15 17.59 1.43
N SER A 55 16.40 17.55 1.87
CA SER A 55 17.19 18.75 2.14
C SER A 55 18.60 18.61 1.58
N ASP A 56 19.20 19.74 1.25
CA ASP A 56 20.59 19.85 0.81
C ASP A 56 21.18 21.20 1.20
N ASN A 57 22.52 21.35 1.06
CA ASN A 57 23.23 22.63 1.24
C ASN A 57 23.08 23.57 0.04
N THR A 58 22.59 23.04 -1.11
CA THR A 58 22.24 23.81 -2.30
C THR A 58 20.77 23.56 -2.67
N GLU A 59 20.32 24.03 -3.83
CA GLU A 59 18.94 23.88 -4.29
C GLU A 59 18.67 22.47 -4.80
N ILE A 60 17.56 21.82 -4.36
CA ILE A 60 17.06 20.60 -4.92
C ILE A 60 16.21 20.96 -6.16
N ILE A 61 16.59 20.42 -7.31
CA ILE A 61 15.92 20.70 -8.59
C ILE A 61 14.98 19.59 -9.04
N SER A 62 15.11 18.37 -8.48
CA SER A 62 14.26 17.24 -8.87
C SER A 62 14.06 16.28 -7.72
N ILE A 63 12.78 15.85 -7.52
CA ILE A 63 12.37 14.71 -6.69
C ILE A 63 11.42 13.89 -7.54
N THR A 64 11.79 12.66 -7.87
CA THR A 64 11.01 11.73 -8.70
C THR A 64 11.02 10.34 -8.08
N ASN A 65 10.07 9.48 -8.48
CA ASN A 65 10.06 8.07 -8.13
C ASN A 65 9.69 7.21 -9.34
N ASP A 66 9.87 5.90 -9.19
CA ASP A 66 9.54 4.87 -10.19
C ASP A 66 8.25 4.10 -9.85
N ALA A 67 7.38 4.66 -9.01
CA ALA A 67 6.13 4.03 -8.62
C ALA A 67 5.28 3.66 -9.84
N PRO A 68 4.67 2.47 -9.84
CA PRO A 68 3.71 2.09 -10.88
C PRO A 68 2.46 2.98 -10.81
N ILE A 69 1.71 3.08 -11.90
CA ILE A 69 0.42 3.80 -11.93
C ILE A 69 -0.64 3.07 -11.08
N LEU A 70 -0.60 1.73 -11.13
CA LEU A 70 -1.50 0.85 -10.38
C LEU A 70 -0.65 -0.12 -9.56
N PHE A 71 -1.04 -0.31 -8.31
CA PHE A 71 -0.36 -1.22 -7.39
C PHE A 71 -1.11 -2.54 -7.30
N GLU A 72 -0.37 -3.64 -7.33
CA GLU A 72 -0.90 -4.95 -6.98
C GLU A 72 -1.09 -5.09 -5.47
N PHE A 73 -1.93 -6.02 -5.06
CA PHE A 73 -2.05 -6.42 -3.66
C PHE A 73 -0.71 -6.98 -3.14
N GLY A 74 -0.31 -6.56 -1.93
CA GLY A 74 0.96 -6.93 -1.32
C GLY A 74 1.97 -5.79 -1.25
N THR A 75 3.26 -6.13 -1.23
CA THR A 75 4.36 -5.19 -1.04
C THR A 75 5.01 -4.79 -2.35
N THR A 76 5.17 -3.50 -2.58
CA THR A 76 5.94 -2.91 -3.68
C THR A 76 7.05 -2.03 -3.11
N ILE A 77 8.28 -2.18 -3.62
CA ILE A 77 9.39 -1.26 -3.31
C ILE A 77 9.52 -0.27 -4.45
N ILE A 78 9.50 1.02 -4.11
CA ILE A 78 9.73 2.11 -5.06
C ILE A 78 11.05 2.81 -4.74
N ASN A 79 11.70 3.37 -5.77
CA ASN A 79 12.93 4.13 -5.64
C ASN A 79 12.65 5.61 -5.86
N TRP A 80 13.02 6.43 -4.89
CA TRP A 80 13.07 7.87 -5.02
C TRP A 80 14.43 8.31 -5.52
N SER A 81 14.45 9.26 -6.44
CA SER A 81 15.67 9.92 -6.95
C SER A 81 15.57 11.40 -6.70
N ILE A 82 16.51 11.93 -5.94
CA ILE A 82 16.62 13.35 -5.56
C ILE A 82 17.91 13.90 -6.17
N VAL A 83 17.82 15.04 -6.87
CA VAL A 83 18.96 15.67 -7.55
C VAL A 83 19.01 17.15 -7.17
N ASP A 84 20.22 17.62 -6.81
CA ASP A 84 20.51 19.03 -6.57
C ASP A 84 20.89 19.80 -7.84
N ILE A 85 21.07 21.09 -7.73
CA ILE A 85 21.47 21.98 -8.84
C ILE A 85 22.89 21.70 -9.34
N SER A 86 23.74 21.09 -8.52
CA SER A 86 25.12 20.72 -8.86
C SER A 86 25.22 19.37 -9.57
N GLY A 87 24.10 18.62 -9.63
CA GLY A 87 24.00 17.30 -10.25
C GLY A 87 24.34 16.15 -9.31
N ASN A 88 24.50 16.39 -7.99
CA ASN A 88 24.64 15.30 -7.03
C ASN A 88 23.29 14.63 -6.81
N GLN A 89 23.30 13.29 -6.73
CA GLN A 89 22.09 12.47 -6.66
C GLN A 89 22.09 11.61 -5.39
N TYR A 90 20.91 11.51 -4.77
CA TYR A 90 20.60 10.54 -3.72
C TYR A 90 19.45 9.64 -4.17
N VAL A 91 19.57 8.33 -3.94
CA VAL A 91 18.52 7.35 -4.22
C VAL A 91 18.18 6.63 -2.92
N VAL A 92 16.88 6.47 -2.65
CA VAL A 92 16.39 5.80 -1.45
C VAL A 92 15.13 5.00 -1.77
N GLU A 93 15.04 3.81 -1.18
CA GLU A 93 13.88 2.91 -1.32
C GLU A 93 12.79 3.28 -0.30
N GLN A 94 11.53 3.13 -0.74
CA GLN A 94 10.35 3.19 0.13
C GLN A 94 9.47 1.97 -0.11
N GLN A 95 9.02 1.34 0.97
CA GLN A 95 8.07 0.23 0.91
C GLN A 95 6.64 0.77 0.90
N ILE A 96 5.85 0.23 -0.02
CA ILE A 96 4.41 0.49 -0.15
C ILE A 96 3.70 -0.85 0.02
N ASP A 97 2.85 -0.95 1.03
CA ASP A 97 2.06 -2.14 1.33
C ASP A 97 0.59 -1.88 0.99
N VAL A 98 0.05 -2.70 0.11
CA VAL A 98 -1.39 -2.74 -0.20
C VAL A 98 -1.97 -3.94 0.52
N VAL A 99 -2.79 -3.70 1.52
CA VAL A 99 -3.36 -4.71 2.41
C VAL A 99 -4.89 -4.69 2.32
N ASP A 100 -5.52 -5.78 2.68
CA ASP A 100 -6.96 -5.87 2.82
C ASP A 100 -7.29 -6.25 4.27
N THR A 101 -7.96 -5.35 4.95
CA THR A 101 -8.43 -5.51 6.33
C THR A 101 -9.95 -5.46 6.42
N THR A 102 -10.61 -5.36 5.26
CA THR A 102 -12.07 -5.25 5.15
C THR A 102 -12.69 -6.65 5.15
N SER A 103 -13.66 -6.87 6.02
CA SER A 103 -14.41 -8.15 6.01
C SER A 103 -15.40 -8.20 4.87
N PRO A 104 -15.62 -9.40 4.28
CA PRO A 104 -16.61 -9.58 3.23
C PRO A 104 -18.04 -9.29 3.71
N THR A 105 -18.90 -8.98 2.76
CA THR A 105 -20.35 -8.96 2.97
C THR A 105 -20.90 -10.36 2.68
N ILE A 106 -21.84 -10.85 3.54
CA ILE A 106 -22.50 -12.12 3.35
C ILE A 106 -24.01 -11.96 3.52
N ILE A 107 -24.78 -12.62 2.64
CA ILE A 107 -26.23 -12.66 2.68
C ILE A 107 -26.64 -14.14 2.80
N ALA A 108 -27.23 -14.49 3.93
CA ALA A 108 -27.79 -15.82 4.13
C ALA A 108 -28.98 -16.04 3.19
N PRO A 109 -29.22 -17.27 2.72
CA PRO A 109 -30.43 -17.59 1.95
C PRO A 109 -31.70 -17.44 2.79
N SER A 110 -32.87 -17.43 2.12
CA SER A 110 -34.16 -17.34 2.78
C SER A 110 -34.42 -18.55 3.67
N ASN A 111 -35.17 -18.33 4.77
CA ASN A 111 -35.61 -19.42 5.64
C ASN A 111 -36.42 -20.49 4.86
N VAL A 112 -36.20 -21.74 5.22
CA VAL A 112 -36.87 -22.90 4.61
C VAL A 112 -37.78 -23.54 5.64
N GLU A 113 -38.99 -23.86 5.23
CA GLU A 113 -39.99 -24.63 6.01
C GLU A 113 -40.35 -25.90 5.23
N VAL A 114 -40.23 -27.05 5.87
CA VAL A 114 -40.54 -28.35 5.27
C VAL A 114 -41.39 -29.19 6.22
N GLU A 115 -42.25 -30.07 5.64
CA GLU A 115 -43.01 -31.03 6.42
C GLU A 115 -42.09 -32.10 6.99
N ALA A 116 -42.21 -32.35 8.30
CA ALA A 116 -41.41 -33.35 8.99
C ALA A 116 -41.78 -34.77 8.61
N THR A 117 -40.80 -35.58 8.31
CA THR A 117 -40.94 -37.04 8.07
C THR A 117 -40.43 -37.86 9.25
N SER A 118 -39.76 -37.22 10.21
CA SER A 118 -39.14 -37.84 11.39
C SER A 118 -39.02 -36.81 12.52
N MET A 119 -38.90 -37.27 13.74
CA MET A 119 -38.64 -36.40 14.90
C MET A 119 -37.22 -35.86 14.93
N GLU A 120 -36.24 -36.59 14.36
CA GLU A 120 -34.81 -36.26 14.50
C GLU A 120 -34.00 -36.31 13.19
N ASN A 121 -34.55 -36.88 12.12
CA ASN A 121 -33.79 -37.17 10.90
C ASN A 121 -34.51 -36.67 9.63
N ASN A 122 -34.66 -35.36 9.49
CA ASN A 122 -35.26 -34.77 8.29
C ASN A 122 -34.13 -34.28 7.36
N LEU A 123 -34.23 -34.67 6.09
CA LEU A 123 -33.36 -34.12 5.04
C LEU A 123 -33.97 -32.82 4.54
N VAL A 124 -33.20 -31.75 4.54
CA VAL A 124 -33.62 -30.44 4.07
C VAL A 124 -32.64 -29.97 2.99
N GLU A 125 -33.17 -29.60 1.83
CA GLU A 125 -32.41 -28.93 0.79
C GLU A 125 -32.59 -27.42 0.94
N PHE A 126 -31.52 -26.65 0.89
CA PHE A 126 -31.52 -25.21 0.99
C PHE A 126 -30.43 -24.59 0.07
N GLU A 127 -30.61 -23.32 -0.28
CA GLU A 127 -29.71 -22.59 -1.14
C GLU A 127 -28.43 -22.21 -0.38
N PHE A 128 -27.37 -21.87 -1.12
CA PHE A 128 -26.12 -21.36 -0.54
C PHE A 128 -26.25 -19.86 -0.27
N ALA A 129 -25.45 -19.37 0.73
CA ALA A 129 -25.28 -17.97 0.97
C ALA A 129 -24.51 -17.32 -0.19
N GLU A 130 -24.79 -16.05 -0.44
CA GLU A 130 -24.03 -15.20 -1.35
C GLU A 130 -23.07 -14.33 -0.56
N ALA A 131 -21.84 -14.16 -1.05
CA ALA A 131 -20.87 -13.27 -0.44
C ALA A 131 -20.12 -12.46 -1.50
N SER A 132 -19.67 -11.28 -1.11
CA SER A 132 -18.85 -10.40 -1.95
C SER A 132 -17.84 -9.64 -1.12
N ASP A 133 -16.68 -9.40 -1.73
CA ASP A 133 -15.60 -8.60 -1.17
C ASP A 133 -14.91 -7.80 -2.28
N GLN A 134 -14.08 -6.82 -1.89
CA GLN A 134 -13.33 -5.98 -2.82
C GLN A 134 -12.12 -6.71 -3.40
N VAL A 135 -11.51 -7.61 -2.64
CA VAL A 135 -10.34 -8.37 -3.10
C VAL A 135 -10.78 -9.72 -3.67
N GLU A 136 -11.08 -10.71 -2.86
CA GLU A 136 -11.55 -12.02 -3.32
C GLU A 136 -12.15 -12.81 -2.16
N ILE A 137 -13.29 -13.49 -2.41
CA ILE A 137 -13.83 -14.48 -1.49
C ILE A 137 -13.08 -15.80 -1.66
N SER A 138 -12.45 -16.26 -0.58
CA SER A 138 -11.74 -17.54 -0.54
C SER A 138 -12.69 -18.71 -0.27
N THR A 139 -13.58 -18.58 0.74
CA THR A 139 -14.49 -19.65 1.13
C THR A 139 -15.82 -19.14 1.64
N ILE A 140 -16.89 -19.93 1.40
CA ILE A 140 -18.17 -19.80 2.08
C ILE A 140 -18.48 -21.16 2.71
N THR A 141 -18.71 -21.19 4.01
CA THR A 141 -19.01 -22.40 4.79
C THR A 141 -20.27 -22.22 5.62
N ASN A 142 -20.83 -23.34 6.11
CA ASN A 142 -21.93 -23.31 7.07
C ASN A 142 -21.78 -24.44 8.10
N ASP A 143 -22.52 -24.32 9.20
CA ASP A 143 -22.59 -25.28 10.30
C ASP A 143 -23.84 -26.16 10.26
N ALA A 144 -24.55 -26.21 9.12
CA ALA A 144 -25.76 -27.01 8.97
C ALA A 144 -25.50 -28.49 9.28
N PRO A 145 -26.36 -29.14 10.09
CA PRO A 145 -26.27 -30.56 10.31
C PRO A 145 -26.68 -31.35 9.03
N THR A 146 -26.19 -32.55 8.90
CA THR A 146 -26.56 -33.44 7.77
C THR A 146 -28.04 -33.87 7.80
N VAL A 147 -28.65 -33.86 8.97
CA VAL A 147 -30.08 -34.12 9.20
C VAL A 147 -30.61 -33.18 10.27
N PHE A 148 -31.83 -32.75 10.15
CA PHE A 148 -32.45 -31.74 11.01
C PHE A 148 -33.46 -32.39 11.97
N PRO A 149 -33.46 -32.00 13.27
CA PRO A 149 -34.53 -32.39 14.20
C PRO A 149 -35.83 -31.66 13.89
N LEU A 150 -36.94 -32.14 14.46
CA LEU A 150 -38.19 -31.38 14.46
C LEU A 150 -38.03 -30.08 15.25
N GLY A 151 -38.45 -28.95 14.69
CA GLY A 151 -38.38 -27.61 15.26
C GLY A 151 -37.49 -26.69 14.45
N GLU A 152 -37.05 -25.59 15.07
CA GLU A 152 -36.20 -24.61 14.44
C GLU A 152 -34.72 -24.98 14.61
N THR A 153 -33.96 -24.88 13.54
CA THR A 153 -32.49 -24.98 13.54
C THR A 153 -31.92 -23.71 12.89
N ILE A 154 -31.08 -23.02 13.59
CA ILE A 154 -30.35 -21.86 13.04
C ILE A 154 -29.06 -22.36 12.41
N VAL A 155 -28.85 -22.00 11.16
CA VAL A 155 -27.62 -22.28 10.39
C VAL A 155 -26.83 -21.02 10.26
N THR A 156 -25.55 -21.06 10.66
CA THR A 156 -24.60 -19.96 10.52
C THR A 156 -23.77 -20.14 9.26
N TRP A 157 -23.81 -19.16 8.40
CA TRP A 157 -22.99 -19.07 7.20
C TRP A 157 -21.80 -18.16 7.47
N THR A 158 -20.61 -18.55 7.07
CA THR A 158 -19.39 -17.77 7.22
C THR A 158 -18.69 -17.64 5.88
N ALA A 159 -18.45 -16.40 5.45
CA ALA A 159 -17.58 -16.08 4.34
C ALA A 159 -16.21 -15.64 4.86
N THR A 160 -15.17 -16.09 4.20
CA THR A 160 -13.78 -15.66 4.47
C THR A 160 -13.14 -15.26 3.15
N ASP A 161 -12.47 -14.09 3.14
CA ASP A 161 -11.72 -13.61 1.98
C ASP A 161 -10.33 -14.26 1.88
N SER A 162 -9.56 -13.87 0.87
CA SER A 162 -8.20 -14.37 0.67
C SER A 162 -7.18 -13.78 1.66
N SER A 163 -7.52 -12.68 2.34
CA SER A 163 -6.70 -12.03 3.37
C SER A 163 -6.95 -12.60 4.76
N GLY A 164 -8.02 -13.41 4.93
CA GLY A 164 -8.39 -14.04 6.19
C GLY A 164 -9.43 -13.26 7.01
N ASN A 165 -9.96 -12.14 6.49
CA ASN A 165 -11.07 -11.45 7.13
C ASN A 165 -12.36 -12.25 6.93
N SER A 166 -13.28 -12.20 7.89
CA SER A 166 -14.48 -13.03 7.87
C SER A 166 -15.72 -12.27 8.31
N ALA A 167 -16.86 -12.68 7.76
CA ALA A 167 -18.18 -12.24 8.20
C ALA A 167 -19.15 -13.42 8.25
N SER A 168 -20.21 -13.30 9.06
CA SER A 168 -21.21 -14.34 9.23
C SER A 168 -22.63 -13.80 9.16
N ALA A 169 -23.54 -14.64 8.66
CA ALA A 169 -24.98 -14.39 8.65
C ALA A 169 -25.73 -15.68 9.01
N THR A 170 -26.96 -15.56 9.51
CA THR A 170 -27.76 -16.71 9.96
C THR A 170 -28.99 -16.88 9.10
N GLN A 171 -29.32 -18.13 8.88
CA GLN A 171 -30.60 -18.61 8.29
C GLN A 171 -31.35 -19.39 9.33
#